data_e6595d82a8843ec6e591abc867275ed1
#
_entry.id   e6595d82a8843ec6e591abc867275ed1
#
_cell.length_a   1.000
_cell.length_b   1.000
_cell.length_c   1.000
_cell.angle_alpha   90.00
_cell.angle_beta   90.00
_cell.angle_gamma   90.00
#
_symmetry.space_group_name_H-M   'P 1'
#
loop_
_entity.id
_entity.type
_entity.pdbx_description
1 polymer ?
#
loop_
_entity_poly.entity_id
_entity_poly.type
_entity_poly.pdbx_seq_one_letter_code
_entity_poly.pdbx_strand_id
1 'polypeptide(L)'
;IASLDELKGKAITVNNGSISDKWLTDNEAKYGYTIQRYNKNADAVQAVMIGRAFANVADVPVSRYVATQTPMAEVAFVLNSGNNFGIAFRKEDTAFRAKVELALECLKTDGTLAKIHEKWFGVKPDAASSTATVYPGTGAPGFEGYDATEHKAECK
;
A
#
# COMPACT_ATOMS: atom_id res chain seq x y z
N ILE A 1 -6.60 1.08 -18.35
CA ILE A 1 -5.20 0.63 -18.52
C ILE A 1 -5.18 -0.87 -18.26
N ALA A 2 -4.81 -1.69 -19.25
CA ALA A 2 -4.71 -3.14 -19.13
C ALA A 2 -3.25 -3.63 -19.01
N SER A 3 -2.29 -2.81 -19.43
CA SER A 3 -0.86 -3.14 -19.33
C SER A 3 0.01 -1.88 -19.14
N LEU A 4 1.25 -2.08 -18.70
CA LEU A 4 2.25 -1.00 -18.55
C LEU A 4 2.70 -0.43 -19.91
N ASP A 5 2.56 -1.17 -21.00
CA ASP A 5 2.94 -0.71 -22.33
C ASP A 5 2.07 0.45 -22.83
N GLU A 6 0.84 0.56 -22.30
CA GLU A 6 -0.06 1.68 -22.61
C GLU A 6 0.43 3.02 -22.02
N LEU A 7 1.40 2.99 -21.12
CA LEU A 7 1.99 4.19 -20.54
C LEU A 7 2.99 4.89 -21.46
N LYS A 8 3.38 4.25 -22.57
CA LYS A 8 4.35 4.81 -23.52
C LYS A 8 3.91 6.18 -24.04
N GLY A 9 4.79 7.17 -23.89
CA GLY A 9 4.54 8.56 -24.27
C GLY A 9 3.56 9.31 -23.38
N LYS A 10 3.10 8.71 -22.26
CA LYS A 10 2.15 9.34 -21.32
C LYS A 10 2.89 10.04 -20.18
N ALA A 11 2.26 11.08 -19.64
CA ALA A 11 2.71 11.73 -18.41
C ALA A 11 2.09 11.02 -17.18
N ILE A 12 2.93 10.57 -16.27
CA ILE A 12 2.55 9.85 -15.05
C ILE A 12 2.91 10.71 -13.85
N THR A 13 1.96 10.91 -12.94
CA THR A 13 2.19 11.67 -11.71
C THR A 13 2.52 10.77 -10.54
N VAL A 14 3.30 11.31 -9.61
CA VAL A 14 3.74 10.60 -8.40
C VAL A 14 4.06 11.56 -7.27
N ASN A 15 3.97 11.07 -6.03
CA ASN A 15 4.52 11.79 -4.87
C ASN A 15 6.04 11.70 -4.87
N ASN A 16 6.70 12.85 -4.90
CA ASN A 16 8.15 12.98 -4.96
C ASN A 16 8.84 12.24 -3.79
N GLY A 17 9.89 11.47 -4.11
CA GLY A 17 10.69 10.73 -3.13
C GLY A 17 10.01 9.50 -2.52
N SER A 18 8.84 9.10 -2.99
CA SER A 18 8.16 7.87 -2.54
C SER A 18 8.77 6.61 -3.16
N ILE A 19 8.41 5.44 -2.62
CA ILE A 19 8.75 4.14 -3.23
C ILE A 19 8.19 4.04 -4.65
N SER A 20 7.00 4.59 -4.89
CA SER A 20 6.39 4.67 -6.22
C SER A 20 7.20 5.53 -7.19
N ASP A 21 7.78 6.66 -6.72
CA ASP A 21 8.67 7.50 -7.52
C ASP A 21 9.96 6.75 -7.90
N LYS A 22 10.55 6.05 -6.94
CA LYS A 22 11.72 5.22 -7.23
C LYS A 22 11.40 4.15 -8.28
N TRP A 23 10.28 3.44 -8.14
CA TRP A 23 9.86 2.42 -9.09
C TRP A 23 9.66 3.01 -10.51
N LEU A 24 8.99 4.15 -10.60
CA LEU A 24 8.80 4.85 -11.87
C LEU A 24 10.13 5.26 -12.48
N THR A 25 11.06 5.81 -11.70
CA THR A 25 12.39 6.22 -12.17
C THR A 25 13.18 5.03 -12.73
N ASP A 26 13.17 3.91 -12.02
CA ASP A 26 13.88 2.69 -12.43
C ASP A 26 13.30 2.05 -13.71
N ASN A 27 12.05 2.36 -14.05
CA ASN A 27 11.32 1.75 -15.17
C ASN A 27 10.97 2.74 -16.31
N GLU A 28 11.31 4.02 -16.19
CA GLU A 28 10.97 5.06 -17.17
C GLU A 28 11.48 4.72 -18.58
N ALA A 29 12.75 4.32 -18.70
CA ALA A 29 13.36 3.97 -19.96
C ALA A 29 12.73 2.70 -20.59
N LYS A 30 12.27 1.76 -19.76
CA LYS A 30 11.68 0.51 -20.22
C LYS A 30 10.30 0.71 -20.83
N TYR A 31 9.46 1.53 -20.21
CA TYR A 31 8.07 1.72 -20.63
C TYR A 31 7.83 3.04 -21.37
N GLY A 32 8.80 3.95 -21.40
CA GLY A 32 8.78 5.16 -22.23
C GLY A 32 7.75 6.23 -21.82
N TYR A 33 7.33 6.26 -20.56
CA TYR A 33 6.52 7.35 -19.99
C TYR A 33 7.40 8.52 -19.54
N THR A 34 6.79 9.63 -19.11
CA THR A 34 7.44 10.76 -18.46
C THR A 34 6.90 10.94 -17.05
N ILE A 35 7.73 11.34 -16.09
CA ILE A 35 7.37 11.45 -14.68
C ILE A 35 7.14 12.91 -14.29
N GLN A 36 5.96 13.20 -13.73
CA GLN A 36 5.64 14.48 -13.10
C GLN A 36 5.58 14.31 -11.58
N ARG A 37 6.53 14.91 -10.87
CA ARG A 37 6.68 14.79 -9.42
C ARG A 37 5.96 15.91 -8.68
N TYR A 38 5.18 15.56 -7.67
CA TYR A 38 4.45 16.48 -6.80
C TYR A 38 4.84 16.28 -5.34
N ASN A 39 4.87 17.34 -4.55
CA ASN A 39 5.18 17.25 -3.12
C ASN A 39 4.06 16.62 -2.29
N LYS A 40 2.83 16.57 -2.82
CA LYS A 40 1.67 15.95 -2.20
C LYS A 40 0.96 15.05 -3.20
N ASN A 41 0.55 13.86 -2.78
CA ASN A 41 -0.21 12.96 -3.64
C ASN A 41 -1.53 13.56 -4.10
N ALA A 42 -2.18 14.39 -3.27
CA ALA A 42 -3.41 15.08 -3.65
C ALA A 42 -3.23 15.98 -4.90
N ASP A 43 -2.10 16.68 -4.99
CA ASP A 43 -1.79 17.54 -6.16
C ASP A 43 -1.48 16.68 -7.39
N ALA A 44 -0.81 15.53 -7.20
CA ALA A 44 -0.55 14.56 -8.26
C ALA A 44 -1.87 13.97 -8.83
N VAL A 45 -2.79 13.60 -7.97
CA VAL A 45 -4.15 13.14 -8.38
C VAL A 45 -4.91 14.26 -9.08
N GLN A 46 -4.89 15.48 -8.54
CA GLN A 46 -5.57 16.62 -9.16
C GLN A 46 -5.06 16.88 -10.59
N ALA A 47 -3.78 16.73 -10.85
CA ALA A 47 -3.23 16.89 -12.21
C ALA A 47 -3.81 15.86 -13.20
N VAL A 48 -4.08 14.63 -12.76
CA VAL A 48 -4.78 13.63 -13.58
C VAL A 48 -6.23 14.04 -13.81
N MET A 49 -6.94 14.46 -12.74
CA MET A 49 -8.36 14.82 -12.81
C MET A 49 -8.64 15.98 -13.77
N ILE A 50 -7.70 16.92 -13.91
CA ILE A 50 -7.82 18.05 -14.85
C ILE A 50 -7.17 17.79 -16.22
N GLY A 51 -6.77 16.54 -16.51
CA GLY A 51 -6.22 16.13 -17.81
C GLY A 51 -4.78 16.57 -18.09
N ARG A 52 -4.02 17.05 -17.09
CA ARG A 52 -2.59 17.40 -17.23
C ARG A 52 -1.68 16.19 -17.28
N ALA A 53 -2.14 15.06 -16.75
CA ALA A 53 -1.43 13.79 -16.76
C ALA A 53 -2.41 12.65 -17.05
N PHE A 54 -1.86 11.51 -17.47
CA PHE A 54 -2.64 10.35 -17.87
C PHE A 54 -3.06 9.49 -16.67
N ALA A 55 -2.14 9.28 -15.72
CA ALA A 55 -2.39 8.46 -14.53
C ALA A 55 -1.53 8.91 -13.35
N ASN A 56 -1.94 8.52 -12.14
CA ASN A 56 -1.17 8.67 -10.91
C ASN A 56 -0.71 7.30 -10.44
N VAL A 57 0.53 7.20 -9.95
CA VAL A 57 1.05 6.01 -9.29
C VAL A 57 1.25 6.31 -7.82
N ALA A 58 0.62 5.52 -6.98
CA ALA A 58 0.69 5.62 -5.52
C ALA A 58 0.43 4.25 -4.89
N ASP A 59 0.60 4.16 -3.57
CA ASP A 59 0.29 2.94 -2.82
C ASP A 59 -1.18 2.53 -2.99
N VAL A 60 -1.43 1.23 -3.07
CA VAL A 60 -2.77 0.68 -3.32
C VAL A 60 -3.84 1.20 -2.36
N PRO A 61 -3.62 1.27 -1.02
CA PRO A 61 -4.61 1.82 -0.09
C PRO A 61 -4.94 3.29 -0.38
N VAL A 62 -3.94 4.08 -0.74
CA VAL A 62 -4.12 5.51 -1.08
C VAL A 62 -4.95 5.64 -2.35
N SER A 63 -4.60 4.89 -3.40
CA SER A 63 -5.34 4.92 -4.67
C SER A 63 -6.78 4.45 -4.52
N ARG A 64 -7.03 3.39 -3.74
CA ARG A 64 -8.38 2.89 -3.43
C ARG A 64 -9.20 3.90 -2.65
N TYR A 65 -8.60 4.53 -1.63
CA TYR A 65 -9.28 5.60 -0.89
C TYR A 65 -9.68 6.76 -1.81
N VAL A 66 -8.78 7.22 -2.68
CA VAL A 66 -9.09 8.26 -3.68
C VAL A 66 -10.26 7.84 -4.56
N ALA A 67 -10.29 6.61 -5.05
CA ALA A 67 -11.38 6.09 -5.87
C ALA A 67 -12.73 6.06 -5.12
N THR A 68 -12.74 5.82 -3.79
CA THR A 68 -13.99 5.92 -3.00
C THR A 68 -14.49 7.34 -2.83
N GLN A 69 -13.61 8.35 -2.89
CA GLN A 69 -13.95 9.75 -2.70
C GLN A 69 -14.20 10.51 -4.01
N THR A 70 -13.77 9.93 -5.14
CA THR A 70 -13.76 10.64 -6.44
C THR A 70 -14.38 9.73 -7.53
N PRO A 71 -15.65 9.94 -7.89
CA PRO A 71 -16.35 9.07 -8.85
C PRO A 71 -15.72 8.96 -10.23
N MET A 72 -14.86 9.92 -10.61
CA MET A 72 -14.14 9.90 -11.89
C MET A 72 -12.78 9.19 -11.81
N ALA A 73 -12.37 8.70 -10.63
CA ALA A 73 -11.12 7.99 -10.43
C ALA A 73 -11.37 6.51 -10.20
N GLU A 74 -10.53 5.66 -10.79
CA GLU A 74 -10.54 4.22 -10.58
C GLU A 74 -9.12 3.69 -10.36
N VAL A 75 -8.99 2.56 -9.69
CA VAL A 75 -7.73 1.81 -9.63
C VAL A 75 -7.68 0.87 -10.83
N ALA A 76 -7.05 1.34 -11.90
CA ALA A 76 -7.01 0.63 -13.17
C ALA A 76 -6.05 -0.57 -13.16
N PHE A 77 -4.97 -0.50 -12.35
CA PHE A 77 -3.91 -1.51 -12.37
C PHE A 77 -3.19 -1.58 -11.02
N VAL A 78 -2.88 -2.79 -10.57
CA VAL A 78 -2.14 -3.04 -9.31
C VAL A 78 -0.87 -3.82 -9.61
N LEU A 79 0.27 -3.28 -9.14
CA LEU A 79 1.56 -3.96 -9.15
C LEU A 79 1.88 -4.50 -7.77
N ASN A 80 2.25 -5.78 -7.69
CA ASN A 80 2.79 -6.34 -6.46
C ASN A 80 4.28 -5.98 -6.37
N SER A 81 4.60 -5.06 -5.47
CA SER A 81 5.99 -4.64 -5.23
C SER A 81 6.75 -5.55 -4.26
N GLY A 82 6.07 -6.49 -3.61
CA GLY A 82 6.64 -7.28 -2.51
C GLY A 82 6.86 -6.50 -1.20
N ASN A 83 6.50 -5.22 -1.16
CA ASN A 83 6.63 -4.38 0.03
C ASN A 83 5.37 -4.47 0.91
N ASN A 84 5.57 -4.37 2.22
CA ASN A 84 4.50 -4.27 3.21
C ASN A 84 4.59 -2.95 3.97
N PHE A 85 3.44 -2.47 4.46
CA PHE A 85 3.43 -1.40 5.44
C PHE A 85 3.87 -1.94 6.79
N GLY A 86 4.69 -1.17 7.50
CA GLY A 86 5.15 -1.49 8.84
C GLY A 86 4.79 -0.39 9.83
N ILE A 87 4.59 -0.78 11.09
CA ILE A 87 4.49 0.15 12.21
C ILE A 87 5.88 0.27 12.83
N ALA A 88 6.43 1.48 12.85
CA ALA A 88 7.76 1.72 13.42
C ALA A 88 7.69 1.84 14.95
N PHE A 89 8.62 1.17 15.62
CA PHE A 89 8.83 1.25 17.08
C PHE A 89 10.29 1.63 17.35
N ARG A 90 10.54 2.16 18.56
CA ARG A 90 11.93 2.26 19.04
C ARG A 90 12.48 0.86 19.28
N LYS A 91 13.78 0.67 19.09
CA LYS A 91 14.42 -0.66 19.22
C LYS A 91 14.24 -1.27 20.61
N GLU A 92 14.23 -0.43 21.63
CA GLU A 92 14.04 -0.81 23.04
C GLU A 92 12.59 -1.13 23.43
N ASP A 93 11.60 -0.69 22.65
CA ASP A 93 10.16 -0.84 22.97
C ASP A 93 9.61 -2.23 22.59
N THR A 94 10.38 -3.29 22.79
CA THR A 94 10.03 -4.67 22.40
C THR A 94 8.73 -5.15 23.04
N ALA A 95 8.53 -4.85 24.33
CA ALA A 95 7.32 -5.23 25.05
C ALA A 95 6.06 -4.51 24.51
N PHE A 96 6.19 -3.24 24.10
CA PHE A 96 5.08 -2.51 23.49
C PHE A 96 4.80 -3.01 22.08
N ARG A 97 5.83 -3.27 21.29
CA ARG A 97 5.70 -3.90 19.96
C ARG A 97 4.93 -5.22 20.06
N ALA A 98 5.30 -6.11 20.99
CA ALA A 98 4.62 -7.39 21.19
C ALA A 98 3.12 -7.20 21.53
N LYS A 99 2.77 -6.23 22.38
CA LYS A 99 1.35 -5.92 22.69
C LYS A 99 0.57 -5.46 21.47
N VAL A 100 1.18 -4.62 20.62
CA VAL A 100 0.53 -4.13 19.39
C VAL A 100 0.36 -5.28 18.38
N GLU A 101 1.35 -6.16 18.24
CA GLU A 101 1.27 -7.35 17.37
C GLU A 101 0.09 -8.24 17.79
N LEU A 102 0.02 -8.63 19.06
CA LEU A 102 -1.08 -9.46 19.60
C LEU A 102 -2.46 -8.80 19.38
N ALA A 103 -2.55 -7.48 19.57
CA ALA A 103 -3.79 -6.75 19.31
C ALA A 103 -4.18 -6.79 17.82
N LEU A 104 -3.23 -6.62 16.91
CA LEU A 104 -3.46 -6.72 15.46
C LEU A 104 -3.90 -8.12 15.05
N GLU A 105 -3.31 -9.16 15.61
CA GLU A 105 -3.71 -10.54 15.35
C GLU A 105 -5.14 -10.81 15.80
N CYS A 106 -5.54 -10.31 16.96
CA CYS A 106 -6.93 -10.39 17.40
C CYS A 106 -7.88 -9.68 16.43
N LEU A 107 -7.54 -8.47 15.97
CA LEU A 107 -8.33 -7.73 14.99
C LEU A 107 -8.39 -8.42 13.62
N LYS A 108 -7.36 -9.17 13.23
CA LYS A 108 -7.38 -10.02 12.04
C LYS A 108 -8.32 -11.20 12.24
N THR A 109 -8.19 -11.90 13.37
CA THR A 109 -8.92 -13.14 13.68
C THR A 109 -10.42 -12.91 13.86
N ASP A 110 -10.85 -11.80 14.48
CA ASP A 110 -12.28 -11.47 14.69
C ASP A 110 -12.90 -10.77 13.47
N GLY A 111 -12.12 -10.51 12.42
CA GLY A 111 -12.56 -9.86 11.18
C GLY A 111 -12.73 -8.34 11.29
N THR A 112 -12.39 -7.72 12.40
CA THR A 112 -12.48 -6.25 12.58
C THR A 112 -11.58 -5.52 11.58
N LEU A 113 -10.33 -6.00 11.39
CA LEU A 113 -9.41 -5.37 10.45
C LEU A 113 -9.91 -5.47 9.00
N ALA A 114 -10.55 -6.59 8.63
CA ALA A 114 -11.17 -6.75 7.32
C ALA A 114 -12.34 -5.76 7.09
N LYS A 115 -13.17 -5.53 8.11
CA LYS A 115 -14.26 -4.54 8.05
C LYS A 115 -13.72 -3.11 7.95
N ILE A 116 -12.67 -2.78 8.68
CA ILE A 116 -11.98 -1.48 8.59
C ILE A 116 -11.42 -1.28 7.19
N HIS A 117 -10.75 -2.28 6.63
CA HIS A 117 -10.21 -2.24 5.28
C HIS A 117 -11.31 -2.00 4.24
N GLU A 118 -12.40 -2.75 4.31
CA GLU A 118 -13.54 -2.61 3.40
C GLU A 118 -14.19 -1.22 3.51
N LYS A 119 -14.35 -0.71 4.74
CA LYS A 119 -14.90 0.63 4.99
C LYS A 119 -14.09 1.75 4.33
N TRP A 120 -12.75 1.69 4.42
CA TRP A 120 -11.88 2.77 3.96
C TRP A 120 -11.45 2.64 2.50
N PHE A 121 -11.37 1.41 1.99
CA PHE A 121 -10.82 1.14 0.66
C PHE A 121 -11.86 0.56 -0.32
N GLY A 122 -13.11 0.40 0.12
CA GLY A 122 -14.22 -0.08 -0.71
C GLY A 122 -14.15 -1.56 -1.09
N VAL A 123 -13.14 -2.30 -0.62
CA VAL A 123 -12.92 -3.71 -0.93
C VAL A 123 -12.42 -4.46 0.29
N LYS A 124 -12.71 -5.74 0.38
CA LYS A 124 -12.10 -6.64 1.38
C LYS A 124 -10.61 -6.82 1.11
N PRO A 125 -9.78 -7.03 2.16
CA PRO A 125 -8.39 -7.38 1.95
C PRO A 125 -8.28 -8.73 1.24
N ASP A 126 -7.23 -8.88 0.42
CA ASP A 126 -6.85 -10.18 -0.12
C ASP A 126 -6.52 -11.14 1.04
N ALA A 127 -7.02 -12.38 0.96
CA ALA A 127 -6.81 -13.40 2.00
C ALA A 127 -5.33 -13.73 2.24
N ALA A 128 -4.48 -13.60 1.22
CA ALA A 128 -3.04 -13.80 1.31
C ALA A 128 -2.26 -12.54 1.74
N SER A 129 -2.96 -11.39 1.90
CA SER A 129 -2.31 -10.15 2.33
C SER A 129 -1.95 -10.17 3.82
N SER A 130 -0.92 -9.40 4.20
CA SER A 130 -0.54 -9.20 5.60
C SER A 130 -1.67 -8.63 6.47
N THR A 131 -2.65 -7.97 5.88
CA THR A 131 -3.85 -7.46 6.57
C THR A 131 -4.77 -8.59 7.04
N ALA A 132 -4.83 -9.70 6.31
CA ALA A 132 -5.71 -10.83 6.61
C ALA A 132 -4.96 -12.01 7.26
N THR A 133 -3.64 -12.12 7.03
CA THR A 133 -2.85 -13.28 7.50
C THR A 133 -2.29 -13.05 8.89
N VAL A 134 -2.51 -14.00 9.80
CA VAL A 134 -1.80 -14.11 11.08
C VAL A 134 -0.57 -15.00 10.84
N TYR A 135 0.60 -14.49 11.18
CA TYR A 135 1.86 -15.25 11.07
C TYR A 135 2.18 -15.96 12.38
N PRO A 136 2.88 -17.10 12.35
CA PRO A 136 3.24 -17.84 13.58
C PRO A 136 4.23 -17.08 14.47
N GLY A 137 5.05 -16.21 13.88
CA GLY A 137 6.03 -15.36 14.57
C GLY A 137 5.62 -13.89 14.58
N THR A 138 6.44 -13.03 15.19
CA THR A 138 6.20 -11.59 15.26
C THR A 138 6.70 -10.89 14.00
N GLY A 139 5.83 -10.14 13.33
CA GLY A 139 6.11 -9.47 12.06
C GLY A 139 5.88 -10.36 10.84
N ALA A 140 6.16 -9.85 9.64
CA ALA A 140 5.99 -10.60 8.41
C ALA A 140 7.28 -11.37 8.05
N PRO A 141 7.19 -12.67 7.69
CA PRO A 141 8.34 -13.46 7.27
C PRO A 141 9.07 -12.81 6.08
N GLY A 142 10.41 -12.82 6.13
CA GLY A 142 11.26 -12.26 5.08
C GLY A 142 11.55 -10.76 5.21
N PHE A 143 10.99 -10.06 6.18
CA PHE A 143 11.27 -8.66 6.47
C PHE A 143 12.20 -8.50 7.68
N GLU A 144 12.94 -7.38 7.69
CA GLU A 144 13.82 -7.04 8.82
C GLU A 144 13.00 -6.95 10.12
N GLY A 145 13.52 -7.54 11.19
CA GLY A 145 12.86 -7.59 12.48
C GLY A 145 11.80 -8.68 12.63
N TYR A 146 11.67 -9.59 11.66
CA TYR A 146 10.88 -10.81 11.84
C TYR A 146 11.51 -11.70 12.94
N ASP A 147 10.69 -12.13 13.89
CA ASP A 147 11.04 -13.10 14.92
C ASP A 147 10.19 -14.35 14.72
N ALA A 148 10.85 -15.48 14.43
CA ALA A 148 10.19 -16.75 14.14
C ALA A 148 9.66 -17.47 15.40
N THR A 149 9.86 -16.92 16.60
CA THR A 149 9.35 -17.51 17.84
C THR A 149 7.83 -17.56 17.80
N GLU A 150 7.31 -18.79 17.77
CA GLU A 150 5.86 -19.00 17.73
C GLU A 150 5.19 -18.45 18.99
N HIS A 151 4.08 -17.80 18.79
CA HIS A 151 3.21 -17.32 19.87
C HIS A 151 1.74 -17.48 19.44
N LYS A 152 0.85 -17.33 20.38
CA LYS A 152 -0.59 -17.35 20.14
C LYS A 152 -1.23 -16.12 20.77
N ALA A 153 -2.01 -15.40 19.97
CA ALA A 153 -2.79 -14.29 20.49
C ALA A 153 -3.90 -14.80 21.43
N GLU A 154 -3.91 -14.28 22.64
CA GLU A 154 -5.01 -14.50 23.60
C GLU A 154 -6.04 -13.36 23.40
N CYS A 155 -6.99 -13.56 22.50
CA CYS A 155 -8.05 -12.60 22.21
C CYS A 155 -9.18 -12.72 23.23
N LYS A 156 -9.54 -11.58 23.84
CA LYS A 156 -10.66 -11.50 24.81
C LYS A 156 -11.95 -11.07 24.11
#